data_c9b688a1f846e1b8301bea4fd410191f
#
_entry.id   c9b688a1f846e1b8301bea4fd410191f
#
_cell.length_a   1.000
_cell.length_b   1.000
_cell.length_c   1.000
_cell.angle_alpha   90.00
_cell.angle_beta   90.00
_cell.angle_gamma   90.00
#
_symmetry.space_group_name_H-M   'P 1'
#
loop_
_entity.id
_entity.type
_entity.pdbx_description
1 polymer ?
#
loop_
_entity_poly.entity_id
_entity_poly.type
_entity_poly.pdbx_seq_one_letter_code
_entity_poly.pdbx_strand_id
1 'polypeptide(L)'
;MNTTKMSEEIKMDEDGTDKQRREMSTMEKDLNTTRSALTVGQRAAICFGAGVIGAAAVVVCSYVLFGLGVSGTLGVNAPLPLKSPDIYKPLFWGGLWGIPFGLFIKTAWKRLYLVGFLYVLAPLTALFLFFLPMGGAGFFGLHKGPAFTVYLLLVNLPFGIVTALAARAIIGKNP
;
A
#
# COMPACT_ATOMS: atom_id res chain seq x y z
N MET A 1 68.05 -3.38 -26.68
CA MET A 1 66.69 -3.84 -26.29
C MET A 1 65.93 -2.58 -25.90
N ASN A 2 64.82 -2.32 -26.61
CA ASN A 2 64.30 -0.95 -26.74
C ASN A 2 63.32 -0.63 -25.59
N THR A 3 63.73 0.19 -24.64
CA THR A 3 62.93 0.60 -23.44
C THR A 3 61.58 1.24 -23.80
N THR A 4 61.46 1.84 -24.99
CA THR A 4 60.22 2.46 -25.47
C THR A 4 59.12 1.45 -25.80
N LYS A 5 59.45 0.26 -26.34
CA LYS A 5 58.50 -0.80 -26.63
C LYS A 5 57.92 -1.41 -25.35
N MET A 6 58.71 -1.54 -24.34
CA MET A 6 58.26 -2.11 -23.05
C MET A 6 57.33 -1.16 -22.30
N SER A 7 57.50 0.16 -22.46
CA SER A 7 56.61 1.18 -21.87
C SER A 7 55.23 1.27 -22.58
N GLU A 8 55.19 0.98 -23.87
CA GLU A 8 53.93 0.95 -24.64
C GLU A 8 53.10 -0.32 -24.35
N GLU A 9 53.76 -1.47 -24.18
CA GLU A 9 53.11 -2.73 -23.79
C GLU A 9 52.48 -2.64 -22.41
N ILE A 10 53.19 -2.05 -21.45
CA ILE A 10 52.67 -1.86 -20.06
C ILE A 10 51.47 -0.93 -20.04
N LYS A 11 51.49 0.14 -20.84
CA LYS A 11 50.35 1.07 -20.94
C LYS A 11 49.12 0.46 -21.61
N MET A 12 49.26 -0.44 -22.57
CA MET A 12 48.13 -1.14 -23.20
C MET A 12 47.51 -2.15 -22.24
N ASP A 13 48.28 -2.79 -21.39
CA ASP A 13 47.76 -3.74 -20.40
C ASP A 13 47.04 -3.04 -19.23
N GLU A 14 47.48 -1.86 -18.81
CA GLU A 14 46.78 -1.01 -17.82
C GLU A 14 45.45 -0.51 -18.33
N ASP A 15 45.34 -0.07 -19.60
CA ASP A 15 44.10 0.42 -20.18
C ASP A 15 43.06 -0.72 -20.35
N GLY A 16 43.53 -1.92 -20.71
CA GLY A 16 42.69 -3.12 -20.81
C GLY A 16 42.10 -3.54 -19.45
N THR A 17 42.92 -3.50 -18.41
CA THR A 17 42.51 -3.86 -17.04
C THR A 17 41.57 -2.82 -16.45
N ASP A 18 41.73 -1.53 -16.71
CA ASP A 18 40.86 -0.47 -16.24
C ASP A 18 39.47 -0.53 -16.93
N LYS A 19 39.45 -0.81 -18.22
CA LYS A 19 38.19 -0.99 -18.98
C LYS A 19 37.39 -2.20 -18.45
N GLN A 20 38.05 -3.33 -18.21
CA GLN A 20 37.44 -4.54 -17.68
C GLN A 20 36.89 -4.33 -16.25
N ARG A 21 37.59 -3.56 -15.43
CA ARG A 21 37.17 -3.20 -14.07
C ARG A 21 35.91 -2.31 -14.10
N ARG A 22 35.85 -1.33 -15.05
CA ARG A 22 34.67 -0.47 -15.22
C ARG A 22 33.45 -1.27 -15.70
N GLU A 23 33.64 -2.18 -16.65
CA GLU A 23 32.56 -3.05 -17.16
C GLU A 23 32.02 -3.97 -16.06
N MET A 24 32.89 -4.60 -15.25
CA MET A 24 32.48 -5.41 -14.10
C MET A 24 31.73 -4.57 -13.05
N SER A 25 32.21 -3.37 -12.72
CA SER A 25 31.55 -2.46 -11.78
C SER A 25 30.15 -2.04 -12.27
N THR A 26 30.02 -1.79 -13.58
CA THR A 26 28.72 -1.43 -14.18
C THR A 26 27.76 -2.62 -14.16
N MET A 27 28.24 -3.82 -14.51
CA MET A 27 27.45 -5.05 -14.47
C MET A 27 27.01 -5.42 -13.04
N GLU A 28 27.88 -5.27 -12.06
CA GLU A 28 27.54 -5.49 -10.64
C GLU A 28 26.49 -4.48 -10.16
N LYS A 29 26.60 -3.21 -10.55
CA LYS A 29 25.64 -2.17 -10.23
C LYS A 29 24.28 -2.45 -10.85
N ASP A 30 24.23 -2.90 -12.11
CA ASP A 30 23.00 -3.26 -12.80
C ASP A 30 22.35 -4.51 -12.18
N LEU A 31 23.13 -5.53 -11.82
CA LEU A 31 22.65 -6.71 -11.12
C LEU A 31 22.08 -6.36 -9.73
N ASN A 32 22.73 -5.49 -8.98
CA ASN A 32 22.25 -5.03 -7.68
C ASN A 32 21.00 -4.18 -7.80
N THR A 33 20.90 -3.33 -8.85
CA THR A 33 19.70 -2.54 -9.13
C THR A 33 18.52 -3.43 -9.51
N THR A 34 18.75 -4.47 -10.30
CA THR A 34 17.71 -5.44 -10.69
C THR A 34 17.26 -6.31 -9.51
N ARG A 35 18.18 -6.69 -8.61
CA ARG A 35 17.88 -7.46 -7.39
C ARG A 35 17.11 -6.65 -6.34
N SER A 36 17.30 -5.34 -6.27
CA SER A 36 16.63 -4.48 -5.29
C SER A 36 15.22 -4.06 -5.71
N ALA A 37 14.83 -4.24 -6.98
CA ALA A 37 13.48 -3.92 -7.44
C ALA A 37 12.49 -5.00 -7.02
N LEU A 38 11.53 -4.63 -6.17
CA LEU A 38 10.43 -5.52 -5.77
C LEU A 38 9.66 -6.03 -6.99
N THR A 39 9.44 -7.34 -7.06
CA THR A 39 8.56 -7.95 -8.07
C THR A 39 7.10 -7.53 -7.86
N VAL A 40 6.28 -7.66 -8.90
CA VAL A 40 4.84 -7.37 -8.81
C VAL A 40 4.17 -8.20 -7.71
N GLY A 41 4.53 -9.50 -7.59
CA GLY A 41 4.01 -10.39 -6.56
C GLY A 41 4.39 -9.95 -5.14
N GLN A 42 5.64 -9.56 -4.94
CA GLN A 42 6.11 -9.06 -3.64
C GLN A 42 5.37 -7.77 -3.25
N ARG A 43 5.18 -6.83 -4.19
CA ARG A 43 4.40 -5.62 -3.95
C ARG A 43 2.95 -5.94 -3.61
N ALA A 44 2.32 -6.86 -4.33
CA ALA A 44 0.96 -7.30 -4.05
C ALA A 44 0.84 -7.88 -2.63
N ALA A 45 1.77 -8.75 -2.22
CA ALA A 45 1.79 -9.35 -0.89
C ALA A 45 2.01 -8.30 0.22
N ILE A 46 2.95 -7.38 0.02
CA ILE A 46 3.20 -6.28 0.98
C ILE A 46 1.97 -5.39 1.10
N CYS A 47 1.34 -5.04 -0.03
CA CYS A 47 0.18 -4.17 -0.03
C CYS A 47 -1.09 -4.88 0.49
N PHE A 48 -1.19 -6.21 0.34
CA PHE A 48 -2.20 -6.98 1.06
C PHE A 48 -2.04 -6.82 2.58
N GLY A 49 -0.83 -7.04 3.11
CA GLY A 49 -0.55 -6.83 4.53
C GLY A 49 -0.82 -5.39 4.99
N ALA A 50 -0.41 -4.39 4.19
CA ALA A 50 -0.70 -2.99 4.46
C ALA A 50 -2.21 -2.69 4.47
N GLY A 51 -2.98 -3.31 3.57
CA GLY A 51 -4.44 -3.22 3.54
C GLY A 51 -5.12 -3.83 4.78
N VAL A 52 -4.58 -4.96 5.29
CA VAL A 52 -5.04 -5.53 6.57
C VAL A 52 -4.81 -4.54 7.73
N ILE A 53 -3.65 -3.89 7.77
CA ILE A 53 -3.35 -2.86 8.78
C ILE A 53 -4.30 -1.66 8.63
N GLY A 54 -4.58 -1.23 7.39
CA GLY A 54 -5.57 -0.19 7.10
C GLY A 54 -6.97 -0.56 7.60
N ALA A 55 -7.40 -1.80 7.37
CA ALA A 55 -8.69 -2.29 7.88
C ALA A 55 -8.73 -2.37 9.41
N ALA A 56 -7.63 -2.76 10.06
CA ALA A 56 -7.54 -2.71 11.50
C ALA A 56 -7.71 -1.27 12.04
N ALA A 57 -7.17 -0.27 11.34
CA ALA A 57 -7.39 1.14 11.67
C ALA A 57 -8.87 1.56 11.54
N VAL A 58 -9.61 1.03 10.57
CA VAL A 58 -11.07 1.23 10.45
C VAL A 58 -11.79 0.65 11.68
N VAL A 59 -11.41 -0.57 12.10
CA VAL A 59 -11.99 -1.17 13.31
C VAL A 59 -11.70 -0.31 14.54
N VAL A 60 -10.46 0.12 14.75
CA VAL A 60 -10.09 1.01 15.84
C VAL A 60 -10.88 2.33 15.77
N CYS A 61 -11.01 2.93 14.58
CA CYS A 61 -11.80 4.15 14.37
C CYS A 61 -13.26 3.95 14.79
N SER A 62 -13.85 2.78 14.51
CA SER A 62 -15.22 2.48 14.93
C SER A 62 -15.39 2.50 16.45
N TYR A 63 -14.40 1.98 17.19
CA TYR A 63 -14.39 2.02 18.66
C TYR A 63 -14.20 3.44 19.19
N VAL A 64 -13.33 4.23 18.58
CA VAL A 64 -13.12 5.64 18.95
C VAL A 64 -14.40 6.44 18.73
N LEU A 65 -15.05 6.32 17.57
CA LEU A 65 -16.32 7.02 17.28
C LEU A 65 -17.43 6.57 18.23
N PHE A 66 -17.46 5.31 18.61
CA PHE A 66 -18.41 4.80 19.59
C PHE A 66 -18.14 5.36 20.98
N GLY A 67 -16.88 5.33 21.45
CA GLY A 67 -16.50 5.88 22.76
C GLY A 67 -16.73 7.39 22.88
N LEU A 68 -16.63 8.14 21.78
CA LEU A 68 -16.96 9.57 21.72
C LEU A 68 -18.47 9.85 21.59
N GLY A 69 -19.32 8.82 21.50
CA GLY A 69 -20.75 8.98 21.31
C GLY A 69 -21.20 9.34 19.89
N VAL A 70 -20.24 9.58 18.97
CA VAL A 70 -20.52 9.99 17.59
C VAL A 70 -21.30 8.89 16.84
N SER A 71 -20.99 7.62 17.08
CA SER A 71 -21.72 6.50 16.47
C SER A 71 -23.20 6.51 16.83
N GLY A 72 -23.54 6.77 18.10
CA GLY A 72 -24.91 6.84 18.59
C GLY A 72 -25.72 7.96 17.93
N THR A 73 -25.12 9.16 17.79
CA THR A 73 -25.79 10.29 17.09
C THR A 73 -26.01 10.01 15.60
N LEU A 74 -25.23 9.11 15.01
CA LEU A 74 -25.36 8.67 13.62
C LEU A 74 -26.18 7.37 13.46
N GLY A 75 -26.91 6.95 14.51
CA GLY A 75 -27.79 5.78 14.49
C GLY A 75 -27.07 4.43 14.54
N VAL A 76 -25.81 4.40 14.97
CA VAL A 76 -25.02 3.17 15.12
C VAL A 76 -24.75 2.89 16.59
N ASN A 77 -25.42 1.87 17.12
CA ASN A 77 -25.44 1.57 18.56
C ASN A 77 -24.34 0.60 19.03
N ALA A 78 -23.47 0.14 18.12
CA ALA A 78 -22.34 -0.74 18.45
C ALA A 78 -21.17 -0.51 17.48
N PRO A 79 -19.92 -0.63 17.97
CA PRO A 79 -18.75 -0.61 17.08
C PRO A 79 -18.68 -1.90 16.25
N LEU A 80 -17.73 -1.95 15.30
CA LEU A 80 -17.48 -3.15 14.50
C LEU A 80 -17.09 -4.32 15.43
N PRO A 81 -17.63 -5.53 15.21
CA PRO A 81 -17.37 -6.64 16.11
C PRO A 81 -15.92 -7.11 16.05
N LEU A 82 -15.29 -7.28 17.21
CA LEU A 82 -13.95 -7.89 17.34
C LEU A 82 -14.02 -9.42 17.50
N LYS A 83 -15.22 -9.98 17.66
CA LYS A 83 -15.39 -11.41 17.88
C LYS A 83 -15.21 -12.20 16.58
N SER A 84 -14.50 -13.34 16.66
CA SER A 84 -14.45 -14.33 15.59
C SER A 84 -15.86 -14.89 15.33
N PRO A 85 -16.27 -15.10 14.06
CA PRO A 85 -15.50 -14.90 12.82
C PRO A 85 -15.65 -13.49 12.21
N ASP A 86 -16.41 -12.60 12.79
CA ASP A 86 -16.82 -11.34 12.16
C ASP A 86 -15.66 -10.37 11.93
N ILE A 87 -14.64 -10.39 12.80
CA ILE A 87 -13.43 -9.57 12.65
C ILE A 87 -12.64 -9.90 11.37
N TYR A 88 -12.68 -11.15 10.92
CA TYR A 88 -11.92 -11.56 9.74
C TYR A 88 -12.46 -10.94 8.45
N LYS A 89 -13.76 -10.67 8.37
CA LYS A 89 -14.38 -10.08 7.17
C LYS A 89 -13.78 -8.72 6.79
N PRO A 90 -13.78 -7.69 7.66
CA PRO A 90 -13.18 -6.41 7.33
C PRO A 90 -11.67 -6.49 7.08
N LEU A 91 -10.93 -7.33 7.83
CA LEU A 91 -9.50 -7.50 7.66
C LEU A 91 -9.15 -8.14 6.31
N PHE A 92 -9.85 -9.22 5.93
CA PHE A 92 -9.66 -9.89 4.65
C PHE A 92 -9.97 -8.96 3.46
N TRP A 93 -11.12 -8.28 3.51
CA TRP A 93 -11.49 -7.32 2.47
C TRP A 93 -10.53 -6.15 2.39
N GLY A 94 -10.06 -5.65 3.53
CA GLY A 94 -9.05 -4.61 3.54
C GLY A 94 -7.73 -5.06 2.91
N GLY A 95 -7.28 -6.28 3.19
CA GLY A 95 -6.12 -6.89 2.53
C GLY A 95 -6.33 -7.00 1.02
N LEU A 96 -7.50 -7.49 0.59
CA LEU A 96 -7.83 -7.64 -0.82
C LEU A 96 -7.80 -6.29 -1.56
N TRP A 97 -8.33 -5.23 -0.94
CA TRP A 97 -8.24 -3.86 -1.48
C TRP A 97 -6.81 -3.30 -1.42
N GLY A 98 -5.95 -3.80 -0.56
CA GLY A 98 -4.52 -3.44 -0.56
C GLY A 98 -3.79 -3.86 -1.83
N ILE A 99 -4.16 -4.99 -2.46
CA ILE A 99 -3.48 -5.52 -3.66
C ILE A 99 -3.49 -4.53 -4.84
N PRO A 100 -4.64 -3.99 -5.29
CA PRO A 100 -4.68 -3.01 -6.37
C PRO A 100 -3.88 -1.74 -6.03
N PHE A 101 -3.86 -1.32 -4.76
CA PHE A 101 -3.03 -0.19 -4.31
C PHE A 101 -1.55 -0.41 -4.62
N GLY A 102 -1.06 -1.66 -4.52
CA GLY A 102 0.31 -2.05 -4.86
C GLY A 102 0.70 -1.81 -6.31
N LEU A 103 -0.27 -1.81 -7.24
CA LEU A 103 -0.02 -1.53 -8.66
C LEU A 103 0.36 -0.05 -8.88
N PHE A 104 -0.22 0.85 -8.09
CA PHE A 104 -0.01 2.30 -8.22
C PHE A 104 1.13 2.83 -7.36
N ILE A 105 1.67 2.03 -6.44
CA ILE A 105 2.60 2.49 -5.41
C ILE A 105 3.87 3.12 -5.98
N LYS A 106 4.44 2.57 -7.06
CA LYS A 106 5.63 3.14 -7.72
C LYS A 106 5.37 4.53 -8.30
N THR A 107 4.30 4.67 -9.06
CA THR A 107 3.92 5.93 -9.72
C THR A 107 3.53 6.99 -8.70
N ALA A 108 2.94 6.57 -7.60
CA ALA A 108 2.40 7.43 -6.56
C ALA A 108 3.39 7.78 -5.45
N TRP A 109 4.63 7.24 -5.45
CA TRP A 109 5.53 7.27 -4.29
C TRP A 109 5.75 8.66 -3.69
N LYS A 110 5.92 9.67 -4.53
CA LYS A 110 6.12 11.07 -4.10
C LYS A 110 4.87 11.68 -3.44
N ARG A 111 3.67 11.20 -3.80
CA ARG A 111 2.36 11.67 -3.31
C ARG A 111 1.57 10.55 -2.66
N LEU A 112 2.25 9.58 -2.07
CA LEU A 112 1.66 8.33 -1.61
C LEU A 112 0.50 8.55 -0.63
N TYR A 113 0.61 9.52 0.27
CA TYR A 113 -0.45 9.84 1.23
C TYR A 113 -1.70 10.42 0.56
N LEU A 114 -1.51 11.31 -0.43
CA LEU A 114 -2.62 11.85 -1.20
C LEU A 114 -3.31 10.75 -2.00
N VAL A 115 -2.53 9.90 -2.67
CA VAL A 115 -3.07 8.75 -3.42
C VAL A 115 -3.75 7.77 -2.48
N GLY A 116 -3.18 7.48 -1.31
CA GLY A 116 -3.83 6.65 -0.29
C GLY A 116 -5.15 7.23 0.19
N PHE A 117 -5.19 8.54 0.46
CA PHE A 117 -6.43 9.23 0.83
C PHE A 117 -7.49 9.14 -0.27
N LEU A 118 -7.12 9.40 -1.53
CA LEU A 118 -8.05 9.28 -2.66
C LEU A 118 -8.44 7.82 -2.93
N TYR A 119 -7.53 6.89 -2.68
CA TYR A 119 -7.76 5.47 -2.90
C TYR A 119 -8.90 4.91 -2.05
N VAL A 120 -9.18 5.49 -0.87
CA VAL A 120 -10.31 5.06 -0.03
C VAL A 120 -11.64 5.13 -0.78
N LEU A 121 -11.75 5.99 -1.78
CA LEU A 121 -12.97 6.09 -2.61
C LEU A 121 -13.27 4.79 -3.37
N ALA A 122 -12.25 4.01 -3.76
CA ALA A 122 -12.47 2.76 -4.48
C ALA A 122 -13.21 1.70 -3.63
N PRO A 123 -12.72 1.29 -2.44
CA PRO A 123 -13.47 0.39 -1.56
C PRO A 123 -14.80 0.98 -1.07
N LEU A 124 -14.87 2.30 -0.84
CA LEU A 124 -16.14 2.94 -0.47
C LEU A 124 -17.18 2.87 -1.60
N THR A 125 -16.77 3.10 -2.83
CA THR A 125 -17.68 2.95 -3.99
C THR A 125 -18.21 1.53 -4.07
N ALA A 126 -17.35 0.53 -3.93
CA ALA A 126 -17.77 -0.87 -3.91
C ALA A 126 -18.71 -1.16 -2.71
N LEU A 127 -18.40 -0.63 -1.53
CA LEU A 127 -19.24 -0.75 -0.35
C LEU A 127 -20.65 -0.20 -0.62
N PHE A 128 -20.75 1.02 -1.15
CA PHE A 128 -22.01 1.73 -1.33
C PHE A 128 -22.85 1.20 -2.49
N LEU A 129 -22.22 0.77 -3.58
CA LEU A 129 -22.94 0.34 -4.78
C LEU A 129 -23.20 -1.17 -4.85
N PHE A 130 -22.39 -2.00 -4.18
CA PHE A 130 -22.50 -3.45 -4.24
C PHE A 130 -22.82 -4.06 -2.87
N PHE A 131 -21.97 -3.88 -1.86
CA PHE A 131 -22.11 -4.62 -0.60
C PHE A 131 -23.32 -4.20 0.23
N LEU A 132 -23.64 -2.90 0.30
CA LEU A 132 -24.80 -2.43 1.05
C LEU A 132 -26.13 -2.80 0.38
N PRO A 133 -26.30 -2.64 -0.94
CA PRO A 133 -27.50 -3.14 -1.61
C PRO A 133 -27.69 -4.65 -1.48
N MET A 134 -26.61 -5.45 -1.66
CA MET A 134 -26.66 -6.91 -1.48
C MET A 134 -27.00 -7.32 -0.03
N GLY A 135 -26.58 -6.52 0.94
CA GLY A 135 -26.91 -6.70 2.36
C GLY A 135 -28.28 -6.14 2.77
N GLY A 136 -29.09 -5.65 1.82
CA GLY A 136 -30.44 -5.10 2.10
C GLY A 136 -30.44 -3.69 2.69
N ALA A 137 -29.28 -3.04 2.82
CA ALA A 137 -29.17 -1.67 3.33
C ALA A 137 -29.49 -0.60 2.26
N GLY A 138 -29.68 -1.02 1.00
CA GLY A 138 -29.91 -0.13 -0.14
C GLY A 138 -28.65 0.61 -0.60
N PHE A 139 -28.76 1.33 -1.71
CA PHE A 139 -27.67 2.16 -2.20
C PHE A 139 -27.26 3.17 -1.14
N PHE A 140 -25.95 3.35 -0.96
CA PHE A 140 -25.37 4.24 0.05
C PHE A 140 -25.80 3.93 1.50
N GLY A 141 -26.46 2.81 1.76
CA GLY A 141 -26.99 2.48 3.08
C GLY A 141 -28.24 3.29 3.49
N LEU A 142 -28.93 3.92 2.54
CA LEU A 142 -30.03 4.86 2.80
C LEU A 142 -31.24 4.21 3.46
N HIS A 143 -31.42 2.89 3.35
CA HIS A 143 -32.47 2.17 4.10
C HIS A 143 -32.28 2.23 5.62
N LYS A 144 -31.02 2.46 6.08
CA LYS A 144 -30.70 2.69 7.49
C LYS A 144 -30.65 4.18 7.88
N GLY A 145 -30.92 5.04 6.92
CA GLY A 145 -30.92 6.50 7.08
C GLY A 145 -29.62 7.17 6.62
N PRO A 146 -29.69 8.47 6.28
CA PRO A 146 -28.51 9.20 5.75
C PRO A 146 -27.38 9.36 6.76
N ALA A 147 -27.69 9.38 8.05
CA ALA A 147 -26.69 9.43 9.12
C ALA A 147 -25.76 8.19 9.12
N PHE A 148 -26.32 7.02 8.77
CA PHE A 148 -25.53 5.79 8.61
C PHE A 148 -24.52 5.90 7.46
N THR A 149 -24.88 6.56 6.36
CA THR A 149 -23.94 6.84 5.25
C THR A 149 -22.78 7.70 5.71
N VAL A 150 -23.06 8.76 6.48
CA VAL A 150 -22.03 9.63 7.06
C VAL A 150 -21.12 8.85 8.00
N TYR A 151 -21.68 7.98 8.84
CA TYR A 151 -20.89 7.10 9.70
C TYR A 151 -19.92 6.23 8.90
N LEU A 152 -20.40 5.60 7.82
CA LEU A 152 -19.56 4.73 6.98
C LEU A 152 -18.42 5.50 6.29
N LEU A 153 -18.68 6.75 5.87
CA LEU A 153 -17.63 7.62 5.34
C LEU A 153 -16.57 7.91 6.41
N LEU A 154 -17.00 8.35 7.59
CA LEU A 154 -16.08 8.70 8.68
C LEU A 154 -15.22 7.53 9.15
N VAL A 155 -15.83 6.36 9.37
CA VAL A 155 -15.11 5.19 9.89
C VAL A 155 -14.09 4.65 8.90
N ASN A 156 -14.30 4.82 7.58
CA ASN A 156 -13.39 4.35 6.54
C ASN A 156 -12.29 5.36 6.16
N LEU A 157 -12.37 6.63 6.58
CA LEU A 157 -11.35 7.64 6.27
C LEU A 157 -9.91 7.20 6.58
N PRO A 158 -9.58 6.54 7.72
CA PRO A 158 -8.22 6.17 8.02
C PRO A 158 -7.67 5.06 7.13
N PHE A 159 -8.54 4.28 6.46
CA PHE A 159 -8.12 3.12 5.67
C PHE A 159 -6.99 3.43 4.68
N GLY A 160 -7.22 4.38 3.79
CA GLY A 160 -6.28 4.67 2.71
C GLY A 160 -4.96 5.28 3.21
N ILE A 161 -5.03 6.19 4.18
CA ILE A 161 -3.83 6.84 4.76
C ILE A 161 -3.00 5.81 5.52
N VAL A 162 -3.63 4.97 6.36
CA VAL A 162 -2.92 3.96 7.15
C VAL A 162 -2.35 2.86 6.25
N THR A 163 -3.08 2.45 5.21
CA THR A 163 -2.56 1.53 4.19
C THR A 163 -1.32 2.09 3.50
N ALA A 164 -1.34 3.38 3.11
CA ALA A 164 -0.20 4.05 2.51
C ALA A 164 1.00 4.16 3.46
N LEU A 165 0.76 4.49 4.73
CA LEU A 165 1.78 4.54 5.78
C LEU A 165 2.42 3.16 6.01
N ALA A 166 1.60 2.12 6.16
CA ALA A 166 2.06 0.75 6.36
C ALA A 166 2.88 0.26 5.16
N ALA A 167 2.38 0.46 3.94
CA ALA A 167 3.11 0.10 2.72
C ALA A 167 4.46 0.81 2.64
N ARG A 168 4.51 2.11 2.97
CA ARG A 168 5.76 2.87 3.00
C ARG A 168 6.73 2.39 4.07
N ALA A 169 6.22 2.03 5.24
CA ALA A 169 7.05 1.52 6.34
C ALA A 169 7.68 0.16 5.99
N ILE A 170 6.93 -0.71 5.30
CA ILE A 170 7.40 -2.05 4.93
C ILE A 170 8.37 -1.99 3.73
N ILE A 171 8.07 -1.19 2.71
CA ILE A 171 8.90 -1.09 1.48
C ILE A 171 10.17 -0.27 1.73
N GLY A 172 10.14 0.67 2.68
CA GLY A 172 11.26 1.54 2.97
C GLY A 172 11.36 2.75 2.01
N LYS A 173 12.59 3.24 1.79
CA LYS A 173 12.81 4.48 1.01
C LYS A 173 12.77 4.29 -0.51
N ASN A 174 13.00 3.07 -1.00
CA ASN A 174 13.12 2.76 -2.44
C ASN A 174 12.15 1.63 -2.82
N PRO A 175 11.02 1.93 -3.47
CA PRO A 175 10.05 0.94 -3.93
C PRO A 175 10.48 0.21 -5.21
#